data_4fc53636d75dc109e21b228a817561d5
#
_entry.id   4fc53636d75dc109e21b228a817561d5
#
_cell.length_a   1.000
_cell.length_b   1.000
_cell.length_c   1.000
_cell.angle_alpha   90.00
_cell.angle_beta   90.00
_cell.angle_gamma   90.00
#
_symmetry.space_group_name_H-M   'P 1'
#
loop_
_entity.id
_entity.type
_entity.pdbx_description
1 polymer ?
#
loop_
_entity_poly.entity_id
_entity_poly.type
_entity_poly.pdbx_seq_one_letter_code
_entity_poly.pdbx_strand_id
1 'polypeptide(L)'
;MKINKVQIRNLQIEDYDQLAQSFTRVYSDGSDVFWTHKQIEKLIRIFPEGQIVTVVDEKIVGCALSIIVNYDDVKNDHTYAQVTGKETFNTHNPKGNILYGIEVFIHPQYRGLRLARRMYEYRKELCETLNLKAIMFGGRIPNYYKYADQIRPKEYIDKVKQKEIFDPVLTFQLSNDFHVRKVMR
;
A
#
# COMPACT_ATOMS: atom_id res chain seq x y z
N MET A 1 -5.80 -14.14 -20.85
CA MET A 1 -6.51 -14.79 -19.71
C MET A 1 -7.94 -14.27 -19.74
N LYS A 2 -8.96 -15.16 -19.79
CA LYS A 2 -10.37 -14.73 -19.69
C LYS A 2 -10.69 -14.59 -18.21
N ILE A 3 -11.09 -13.40 -17.78
CA ILE A 3 -11.49 -13.09 -16.41
C ILE A 3 -13.01 -13.02 -16.40
N ASN A 4 -13.64 -13.75 -15.48
CA ASN A 4 -15.10 -13.77 -15.34
C ASN A 4 -15.59 -12.87 -14.22
N LYS A 5 -14.85 -12.80 -13.10
CA LYS A 5 -15.28 -12.02 -11.93
C LYS A 5 -14.09 -11.34 -11.26
N VAL A 6 -14.27 -10.06 -10.92
CA VAL A 6 -13.33 -9.30 -10.09
C VAL A 6 -14.12 -8.72 -8.91
N GLN A 7 -13.60 -8.92 -7.71
CA GLN A 7 -14.19 -8.42 -6.47
C GLN A 7 -13.11 -7.77 -5.60
N ILE A 8 -13.45 -6.65 -4.97
CA ILE A 8 -12.71 -6.09 -3.84
C ILE A 8 -13.59 -6.26 -2.61
N ARG A 9 -13.04 -6.85 -1.58
CA ARG A 9 -13.74 -7.10 -0.31
C ARG A 9 -12.78 -7.02 0.86
N ASN A 10 -13.34 -6.98 2.06
CA ASN A 10 -12.55 -7.06 3.27
C ASN A 10 -11.80 -8.39 3.34
N LEU A 11 -10.57 -8.32 3.85
CA LEU A 11 -9.72 -9.47 4.15
C LEU A 11 -10.32 -10.26 5.30
N GLN A 12 -10.36 -11.57 5.16
CA GLN A 12 -10.74 -12.51 6.20
C GLN A 12 -9.55 -13.37 6.60
N ILE A 13 -9.54 -13.94 7.77
CA ILE A 13 -8.37 -14.68 8.25
C ILE A 13 -8.15 -15.97 7.46
N GLU A 14 -9.19 -16.54 6.90
CA GLU A 14 -9.15 -17.72 6.02
C GLU A 14 -8.43 -17.43 4.69
N ASP A 15 -8.27 -16.16 4.34
CA ASP A 15 -7.55 -15.72 3.15
C ASP A 15 -6.03 -15.78 3.30
N TYR A 16 -5.54 -15.95 4.54
CA TYR A 16 -4.12 -15.76 4.88
C TYR A 16 -3.16 -16.54 3.98
N ASP A 17 -3.40 -17.82 3.78
CA ASP A 17 -2.48 -18.67 3.00
C ASP A 17 -2.38 -18.25 1.53
N GLN A 18 -3.53 -17.93 0.92
CA GLN A 18 -3.55 -17.42 -0.46
C GLN A 18 -2.88 -16.04 -0.57
N LEU A 19 -3.10 -15.20 0.41
CA LEU A 19 -2.51 -13.86 0.46
C LEU A 19 -0.98 -13.95 0.59
N ALA A 20 -0.46 -14.79 1.49
CA ALA A 20 0.96 -15.03 1.68
C ALA A 20 1.63 -15.59 0.41
N GLN A 21 0.97 -16.54 -0.27
CA GLN A 21 1.44 -17.05 -1.57
C GLN A 21 1.51 -15.95 -2.64
N SER A 22 0.47 -15.10 -2.72
CA SER A 22 0.45 -13.97 -3.66
C SER A 22 1.57 -12.96 -3.36
N PHE A 23 1.83 -12.66 -2.09
CA PHE A 23 2.92 -11.79 -1.66
C PHE A 23 4.29 -12.32 -2.11
N THR A 24 4.57 -13.61 -1.88
CA THR A 24 5.83 -14.25 -2.28
C THR A 24 6.08 -14.16 -3.80
N ARG A 25 5.02 -14.13 -4.61
CA ARG A 25 5.16 -13.94 -6.06
C ARG A 25 5.47 -12.49 -6.46
N VAL A 26 5.12 -11.53 -5.63
CA VAL A 26 5.44 -10.11 -5.84
C VAL A 26 6.87 -9.81 -5.42
N TYR A 27 7.30 -10.32 -4.28
CA TYR A 27 8.60 -10.11 -3.66
C TYR A 27 9.46 -11.38 -3.74
N SER A 28 9.62 -11.90 -4.97
CA SER A 28 10.28 -13.17 -5.25
C SER A 28 11.79 -13.15 -4.99
N ASP A 29 12.39 -11.99 -4.81
CA ASP A 29 13.80 -11.81 -4.46
C ASP A 29 14.08 -12.02 -2.94
N GLY A 30 13.04 -12.26 -2.14
CA GLY A 30 13.14 -12.44 -0.70
C GLY A 30 13.45 -11.15 0.07
N SER A 31 13.34 -9.98 -0.57
CA SER A 31 13.62 -8.68 0.05
C SER A 31 12.66 -8.33 1.18
N ASP A 32 11.45 -8.85 1.13
CA ASP A 32 10.40 -8.59 2.12
C ASP A 32 9.81 -9.92 2.63
N VAL A 33 9.47 -9.95 3.91
CA VAL A 33 8.81 -11.09 4.57
C VAL A 33 7.35 -10.71 4.83
N PHE A 34 6.44 -11.61 4.47
CA PHE A 34 5.02 -11.39 4.75
C PHE A 34 4.73 -11.47 6.26
N TRP A 35 3.77 -10.71 6.71
CA TRP A 35 3.33 -10.71 8.11
C TRP A 35 2.88 -12.09 8.57
N THR A 36 3.11 -12.40 9.82
CA THR A 36 2.63 -13.62 10.44
C THR A 36 1.10 -13.65 10.52
N HIS A 37 0.54 -14.84 10.63
CA HIS A 37 -0.90 -15.04 10.81
C HIS A 37 -1.46 -14.18 11.97
N LYS A 38 -0.75 -14.13 13.12
CA LYS A 38 -1.15 -13.31 14.28
C LYS A 38 -1.17 -11.81 13.99
N GLN A 39 -0.26 -11.32 13.15
CA GLN A 39 -0.23 -9.90 12.76
C GLN A 39 -1.40 -9.56 11.84
N ILE A 40 -1.72 -10.42 10.87
CA ILE A 40 -2.87 -10.23 9.99
C ILE A 40 -4.19 -10.34 10.77
N GLU A 41 -4.33 -11.34 11.65
CA GLU A 41 -5.48 -11.47 12.53
C GLU A 41 -5.70 -10.21 13.40
N LYS A 42 -4.60 -9.66 13.93
CA LYS A 42 -4.66 -8.41 14.68
C LYS A 42 -5.15 -7.23 13.83
N LEU A 43 -4.63 -7.05 12.62
CA LEU A 43 -5.07 -5.99 11.71
C LEU A 43 -6.57 -6.11 11.41
N ILE A 44 -7.05 -7.31 11.08
CA ILE A 44 -8.46 -7.57 10.84
C ILE A 44 -9.31 -7.22 12.06
N ARG A 45 -8.85 -7.59 13.25
CA ARG A 45 -9.59 -7.33 14.50
C ARG A 45 -9.67 -5.86 14.86
N ILE A 46 -8.60 -5.09 14.67
CA ILE A 46 -8.57 -3.67 15.09
C ILE A 46 -9.16 -2.72 14.06
N PHE A 47 -9.12 -3.09 12.78
CA PHE A 47 -9.60 -2.24 11.68
C PHE A 47 -9.96 -3.09 10.45
N PRO A 48 -11.06 -3.87 10.48
CA PRO A 48 -11.42 -4.79 9.40
C PRO A 48 -11.67 -4.07 8.06
N GLU A 49 -12.27 -2.87 8.07
CA GLU A 49 -12.59 -2.11 6.87
C GLU A 49 -11.34 -1.62 6.13
N GLY A 50 -10.24 -1.44 6.84
CA GLY A 50 -8.96 -1.00 6.29
C GLY A 50 -8.13 -2.11 5.66
N GLN A 51 -8.54 -3.37 5.82
CA GLN A 51 -7.86 -4.54 5.26
C GLN A 51 -8.67 -5.08 4.10
N ILE A 52 -8.18 -4.89 2.88
CA ILE A 52 -8.91 -5.32 1.68
C ILE A 52 -8.08 -6.24 0.80
N VAL A 53 -8.75 -7.14 0.12
CA VAL A 53 -8.19 -8.02 -0.90
C VAL A 53 -8.87 -7.82 -2.24
N THR A 54 -8.10 -8.04 -3.31
CA THR A 54 -8.62 -8.17 -4.66
C THR A 54 -8.67 -9.64 -5.02
N VAL A 55 -9.85 -10.10 -5.39
CA VAL A 55 -10.14 -11.49 -5.78
C VAL A 55 -10.48 -11.51 -7.26
N VAL A 56 -9.84 -12.39 -8.02
CA VAL A 56 -10.12 -12.64 -9.43
C VAL A 56 -10.37 -14.14 -9.60
N ASP A 57 -11.59 -14.49 -10.05
CA ASP A 57 -12.01 -15.89 -10.23
C ASP A 57 -11.62 -16.77 -9.02
N GLU A 58 -12.03 -16.31 -7.80
CA GLU A 58 -11.82 -16.96 -6.49
C GLU A 58 -10.35 -16.96 -5.99
N LYS A 59 -9.40 -16.38 -6.74
CA LYS A 59 -8.01 -16.25 -6.33
C LYS A 59 -7.72 -14.88 -5.75
N ILE A 60 -7.05 -14.83 -4.61
CA ILE A 60 -6.53 -13.59 -4.05
C ILE A 60 -5.29 -13.18 -4.83
N VAL A 61 -5.38 -12.04 -5.52
CA VAL A 61 -4.35 -11.54 -6.42
C VAL A 61 -3.72 -10.23 -5.96
N GLY A 62 -4.15 -9.71 -4.83
CA GLY A 62 -3.59 -8.49 -4.25
C GLY A 62 -4.28 -8.09 -2.97
N CYS A 63 -3.65 -7.17 -2.25
CA CYS A 63 -4.24 -6.55 -1.07
C CYS A 63 -3.86 -5.09 -0.93
N ALA A 64 -4.60 -4.39 -0.07
CA ALA A 64 -4.17 -3.14 0.53
C ALA A 64 -4.48 -3.17 2.02
N LEU A 65 -3.46 -2.95 2.83
CA LEU A 65 -3.54 -2.97 4.28
C LEU A 65 -3.35 -1.54 4.81
N SER A 66 -4.08 -1.18 5.86
CA SER A 66 -4.09 0.17 6.40
C SER A 66 -4.28 0.18 7.90
N ILE A 67 -3.84 1.27 8.52
CA ILE A 67 -4.20 1.65 9.89
C ILE A 67 -4.67 3.11 9.90
N ILE A 68 -5.34 3.52 10.96
CA ILE A 68 -5.66 4.93 11.18
C ILE A 68 -4.65 5.49 12.18
N VAL A 69 -4.12 6.68 11.90
CA VAL A 69 -3.16 7.40 12.77
C VAL A 69 -3.52 8.88 12.82
N ASN A 70 -2.92 9.65 13.74
CA ASN A 70 -3.03 11.10 13.70
C ASN A 70 -2.04 11.68 12.68
N TYR A 71 -2.43 12.77 12.03
CA TYR A 71 -1.54 13.51 11.13
C TYR A 71 -0.26 13.97 11.83
N ASP A 72 -0.38 14.40 13.09
CA ASP A 72 0.75 14.89 13.87
C ASP A 72 1.83 13.83 14.10
N ASP A 73 1.46 12.55 14.13
CA ASP A 73 2.38 11.43 14.31
C ASP A 73 3.19 11.12 13.04
N VAL A 74 2.68 11.51 11.86
CA VAL A 74 3.24 11.15 10.55
C VAL A 74 3.63 12.33 9.66
N LYS A 75 3.37 13.57 10.08
CA LYS A 75 3.71 14.78 9.31
C LYS A 75 5.21 15.01 9.18
N ASN A 76 5.98 14.57 10.16
CA ASN A 76 7.44 14.63 10.19
C ASN A 76 8.07 13.34 9.65
N ASP A 77 9.40 13.27 9.65
CA ASP A 77 10.11 12.07 9.27
C ASP A 77 9.79 10.94 10.27
N HIS A 78 9.45 9.80 9.73
CA HIS A 78 9.17 8.59 10.50
C HIS A 78 9.58 7.37 9.67
N THR A 79 9.90 6.29 10.36
CA THR A 79 10.19 5.00 9.72
C THR A 79 8.92 4.15 9.63
N TYR A 80 8.95 3.14 8.76
CA TYR A 80 7.91 2.12 8.71
C TYR A 80 7.70 1.44 10.08
N ALA A 81 8.79 1.11 10.77
CA ALA A 81 8.74 0.52 12.10
C ALA A 81 8.07 1.44 13.14
N GLN A 82 8.29 2.75 13.06
CA GLN A 82 7.65 3.70 13.96
C GLN A 82 6.15 3.78 13.72
N VAL A 83 5.71 3.95 12.47
CA VAL A 83 4.29 4.09 12.15
C VAL A 83 3.51 2.81 12.38
N THR A 84 4.11 1.64 12.19
CA THR A 84 3.46 0.34 12.46
C THR A 84 3.63 -0.16 13.90
N GLY A 85 4.37 0.58 14.75
CA GLY A 85 4.74 0.13 16.10
C GLY A 85 5.58 -1.14 16.08
N LYS A 86 6.57 -1.23 15.18
CA LYS A 86 7.36 -2.43 14.90
C LYS A 86 6.47 -3.63 14.54
N GLU A 87 5.49 -3.38 13.66
CA GLU A 87 4.52 -4.37 13.17
C GLU A 87 3.62 -4.98 14.26
N THR A 88 3.57 -4.35 15.41
CA THR A 88 2.56 -4.66 16.44
C THR A 88 1.22 -4.00 16.15
N PHE A 89 1.19 -2.98 15.28
CA PHE A 89 0.03 -2.16 14.94
C PHE A 89 -0.66 -1.48 16.14
N ASN A 90 0.06 -1.35 17.26
CA ASN A 90 -0.43 -0.65 18.45
C ASN A 90 -0.55 0.88 18.24
N THR A 91 -0.01 1.39 17.16
CA THR A 91 -0.11 2.78 16.71
C THR A 91 -1.46 3.08 16.05
N HIS A 92 -2.26 2.04 15.72
CA HIS A 92 -3.61 2.24 15.23
C HIS A 92 -4.44 3.03 16.24
N ASN A 93 -5.01 4.14 15.79
CA ASN A 93 -5.88 5.01 16.59
C ASN A 93 -7.21 5.20 15.86
N PRO A 94 -8.32 4.57 16.28
CA PRO A 94 -9.62 4.71 15.62
C PRO A 94 -10.18 6.14 15.66
N LYS A 95 -9.63 7.02 16.51
CA LYS A 95 -9.94 8.46 16.59
C LYS A 95 -8.97 9.32 15.79
N GLY A 96 -8.03 8.71 15.09
CA GLY A 96 -7.09 9.40 14.21
C GLY A 96 -7.78 10.02 12.98
N ASN A 97 -7.02 10.74 12.20
CA ASN A 97 -7.57 11.49 11.07
C ASN A 97 -6.88 11.22 9.73
N ILE A 98 -5.99 10.21 9.68
CA ILE A 98 -5.28 9.78 8.47
C ILE A 98 -5.46 8.29 8.27
N LEU A 99 -5.86 7.89 7.07
CA LEU A 99 -5.74 6.50 6.61
C LEU A 99 -4.30 6.26 6.17
N TYR A 100 -3.52 5.52 6.96
CA TYR A 100 -2.14 5.23 6.62
C TYR A 100 -2.01 3.86 5.97
N GLY A 101 -1.59 3.85 4.69
CA GLY A 101 -1.34 2.63 3.95
C GLY A 101 -0.03 1.99 4.38
N ILE A 102 -0.09 0.73 4.80
CA ILE A 102 1.08 -0.05 5.21
C ILE A 102 1.52 -1.04 4.14
N GLU A 103 0.61 -1.45 3.26
CA GLU A 103 0.93 -2.29 2.11
C GLU A 103 -0.06 -2.06 0.98
N VAL A 104 0.41 -2.22 -0.25
CA VAL A 104 -0.42 -2.41 -1.44
C VAL A 104 0.36 -3.19 -2.49
N PHE A 105 -0.19 -4.31 -2.93
CA PHE A 105 0.37 -5.05 -4.05
C PHE A 105 -0.68 -5.69 -4.94
N ILE A 106 -0.29 -5.99 -6.18
CA ILE A 106 -1.01 -6.86 -7.11
C ILE A 106 -0.02 -7.89 -7.66
N HIS A 107 -0.44 -9.15 -7.63
CA HIS A 107 0.29 -10.28 -8.21
C HIS A 107 0.69 -9.98 -9.67
N PRO A 108 1.96 -10.23 -10.07
CA PRO A 108 2.50 -9.80 -11.38
C PRO A 108 1.65 -10.21 -12.59
N GLN A 109 1.10 -11.41 -12.59
CA GLN A 109 0.27 -11.92 -13.69
C GLN A 109 -1.07 -11.17 -13.88
N TYR A 110 -1.50 -10.39 -12.87
CA TYR A 110 -2.76 -9.63 -12.89
C TYR A 110 -2.55 -8.12 -13.00
N ARG A 111 -1.29 -7.69 -13.23
CA ARG A 111 -0.99 -6.27 -13.50
C ARG A 111 -1.56 -5.86 -14.86
N GLY A 112 -1.75 -4.56 -15.07
CA GLY A 112 -2.36 -4.02 -16.30
C GLY A 112 -3.90 -4.06 -16.33
N LEU A 113 -4.55 -4.72 -15.36
CA LEU A 113 -6.01 -4.85 -15.26
C LEU A 113 -6.68 -3.73 -14.40
N ARG A 114 -5.94 -2.69 -14.07
CA ARG A 114 -6.38 -1.56 -13.24
C ARG A 114 -6.86 -1.97 -11.83
N LEU A 115 -6.49 -3.15 -11.33
CA LEU A 115 -6.94 -3.66 -10.04
C LEU A 115 -6.46 -2.80 -8.87
N ALA A 116 -5.20 -2.37 -8.89
CA ALA A 116 -4.66 -1.50 -7.85
C ALA A 116 -5.36 -0.12 -7.83
N ARG A 117 -5.76 0.42 -9.00
CA ARG A 117 -6.56 1.64 -9.07
C ARG A 117 -7.90 1.46 -8.35
N ARG A 118 -8.59 0.34 -8.59
CA ARG A 118 -9.86 0.04 -7.90
C ARG A 118 -9.70 -0.10 -6.38
N MET A 119 -8.55 -0.65 -5.91
CA MET A 119 -8.25 -0.65 -4.47
C MET A 119 -8.03 0.76 -3.92
N TYR A 120 -7.40 1.66 -4.69
CA TYR A 120 -7.28 3.07 -4.27
C TYR A 120 -8.63 3.79 -4.26
N GLU A 121 -9.51 3.52 -5.22
CA GLU A 121 -10.88 4.04 -5.23
C GLU A 121 -11.63 3.59 -3.97
N TYR A 122 -11.60 2.31 -3.64
CA TYR A 122 -12.17 1.78 -2.39
C TYR A 122 -11.63 2.48 -1.14
N ARG A 123 -10.30 2.70 -1.06
CA ARG A 123 -9.67 3.40 0.06
C ARG A 123 -10.07 4.89 0.13
N LYS A 124 -10.29 5.55 -1.00
CA LYS A 124 -10.81 6.92 -1.04
C LYS A 124 -12.24 6.97 -0.48
N GLU A 125 -13.11 6.07 -0.91
CA GLU A 125 -14.47 5.93 -0.39
C GLU A 125 -14.47 5.63 1.11
N LEU A 126 -13.61 4.73 1.59
CA LEU A 126 -13.45 4.45 3.01
C LEU A 126 -12.98 5.69 3.78
N CYS A 127 -12.03 6.42 3.24
CA CYS A 127 -11.53 7.66 3.83
C CYS A 127 -12.64 8.71 4.00
N GLU A 128 -13.49 8.87 2.99
CA GLU A 128 -14.67 9.74 3.04
C GLU A 128 -15.71 9.25 4.05
N THR A 129 -16.05 7.97 4.02
CA THR A 129 -17.02 7.34 4.95
C THR A 129 -16.61 7.52 6.41
N LEU A 130 -15.32 7.41 6.71
CA LEU A 130 -14.78 7.58 8.05
C LEU A 130 -14.41 9.05 8.39
N ASN A 131 -14.71 9.98 7.49
CA ASN A 131 -14.37 11.40 7.62
C ASN A 131 -12.89 11.66 7.95
N LEU A 132 -11.99 10.90 7.32
CA LEU A 132 -10.55 11.08 7.45
C LEU A 132 -10.07 12.18 6.51
N LYS A 133 -9.01 12.89 6.91
CA LYS A 133 -8.49 14.05 6.15
C LYS A 133 -7.73 13.67 4.88
N ALA A 134 -7.06 12.53 4.89
CA ALA A 134 -6.25 12.08 3.76
C ALA A 134 -5.86 10.61 3.88
N ILE A 135 -5.42 10.05 2.74
CA ILE A 135 -4.65 8.81 2.67
C ILE A 135 -3.17 9.17 2.60
N MET A 136 -2.34 8.59 3.47
CA MET A 136 -0.89 8.75 3.46
C MET A 136 -0.20 7.39 3.44
N PHE A 137 1.01 7.33 2.93
CA PHE A 137 1.89 6.15 2.96
C PHE A 137 3.33 6.51 2.62
N GLY A 138 4.26 5.67 3.01
CA GLY A 138 5.64 5.69 2.54
C GLY A 138 5.74 5.03 1.16
N GLY A 139 6.02 5.79 0.13
CA GLY A 139 6.23 5.26 -1.23
C GLY A 139 7.70 4.91 -1.48
N ARG A 140 7.96 3.74 -2.07
CA ARG A 140 9.29 3.39 -2.59
C ARG A 140 9.49 4.02 -3.97
N ILE A 141 10.74 4.25 -4.33
CA ILE A 141 11.18 4.69 -5.67
C ILE A 141 12.16 3.63 -6.24
N PRO A 142 11.65 2.46 -6.64
CA PRO A 142 12.48 1.27 -6.90
C PRO A 142 13.50 1.45 -8.01
N ASN A 143 13.25 2.32 -9.00
CA ASN A 143 14.21 2.57 -10.07
C ASN A 143 15.26 3.63 -9.72
N TYR A 144 15.19 4.28 -8.56
CA TYR A 144 16.14 5.33 -8.18
C TYR A 144 17.59 4.84 -8.14
N TYR A 145 17.83 3.57 -7.78
CA TYR A 145 19.20 3.01 -7.74
C TYR A 145 19.99 3.18 -9.05
N LYS A 146 19.29 3.27 -10.21
CA LYS A 146 19.91 3.48 -11.53
C LYS A 146 20.45 4.90 -11.71
N TYR A 147 20.05 5.82 -10.88
CA TYR A 147 20.33 7.25 -10.98
C TYR A 147 21.01 7.82 -9.73
N ALA A 148 21.20 7.00 -8.70
CA ALA A 148 21.66 7.44 -7.39
C ALA A 148 23.03 8.12 -7.39
N ASP A 149 23.91 7.71 -8.32
CA ASP A 149 25.24 8.31 -8.51
C ASP A 149 25.20 9.63 -9.30
N GLN A 150 24.09 9.98 -9.94
CA GLN A 150 23.96 11.12 -10.85
C GLN A 150 23.09 12.24 -10.29
N ILE A 151 21.97 11.89 -9.66
CA ILE A 151 20.97 12.85 -9.18
C ILE A 151 20.48 12.51 -7.78
N ARG A 152 20.04 13.53 -7.05
CA ARG A 152 19.46 13.36 -5.70
C ARG A 152 18.01 12.82 -5.78
N PRO A 153 17.50 12.15 -4.72
CA PRO A 153 16.14 11.62 -4.70
C PRO A 153 15.06 12.65 -5.06
N LYS A 154 15.21 13.89 -4.60
CA LYS A 154 14.26 14.96 -4.93
C LYS A 154 14.21 15.26 -6.43
N GLU A 155 15.37 15.38 -7.06
CA GLU A 155 15.49 15.64 -8.51
C GLU A 155 14.91 14.45 -9.32
N TYR A 156 15.22 13.22 -8.89
CA TYR A 156 14.63 12.02 -9.49
C TYR A 156 13.09 12.06 -9.46
N ILE A 157 12.51 12.39 -8.30
CA ILE A 157 11.05 12.51 -8.13
C ILE A 157 10.48 13.60 -9.06
N ASP A 158 11.16 14.75 -9.17
CA ASP A 158 10.70 15.84 -10.04
C ASP A 158 10.76 15.42 -11.52
N LYS A 159 11.80 14.68 -11.95
CA LYS A 159 11.86 14.09 -13.30
C LYS A 159 10.75 13.06 -13.57
N VAL A 160 10.39 12.25 -12.57
CA VAL A 160 9.25 11.32 -12.71
C VAL A 160 7.94 12.09 -12.85
N LYS A 161 7.73 13.17 -12.08
CA LYS A 161 6.55 14.04 -12.21
C LYS A 161 6.46 14.70 -13.59
N GLN A 162 7.60 15.08 -14.16
CA GLN A 162 7.71 15.68 -15.49
C GLN A 162 7.62 14.63 -16.62
N LYS A 163 7.52 13.34 -16.27
CA LYS A 163 7.49 12.18 -17.19
C LYS A 163 8.79 11.99 -18.00
N GLU A 164 9.90 12.55 -17.53
CA GLU A 164 11.22 12.33 -18.11
C GLU A 164 11.79 10.97 -17.71
N ILE A 165 11.44 10.48 -16.53
CA ILE A 165 11.83 9.16 -15.99
C ILE A 165 10.56 8.39 -15.64
N PHE A 166 10.55 7.09 -15.93
CA PHE A 166 9.52 6.17 -15.48
C PHE A 166 9.96 5.44 -14.22
N ASP A 167 9.18 5.56 -13.15
CA ASP A 167 9.27 4.74 -11.94
C ASP A 167 7.97 3.99 -11.75
N PRO A 168 7.98 2.64 -11.64
CA PRO A 168 6.75 1.85 -11.66
C PRO A 168 5.83 2.12 -10.45
N VAL A 169 6.40 2.47 -9.29
CA VAL A 169 5.62 2.75 -8.09
C VAL A 169 5.19 4.21 -8.07
N LEU A 170 6.14 5.14 -8.16
CA LEU A 170 5.84 6.56 -8.09
C LEU A 170 4.93 7.03 -9.23
N THR A 171 5.19 6.60 -10.48
CA THR A 171 4.35 6.95 -11.63
C THR A 171 2.91 6.47 -11.42
N PHE A 172 2.75 5.24 -10.89
CA PHE A 172 1.43 4.69 -10.59
C PHE A 172 0.72 5.49 -9.49
N GLN A 173 1.42 5.86 -8.42
CA GLN A 173 0.85 6.66 -7.32
C GLN A 173 0.41 8.04 -7.83
N LEU A 174 1.25 8.73 -8.60
CA LEU A 174 0.92 10.03 -9.20
C LEU A 174 -0.31 9.93 -10.13
N SER A 175 -0.45 8.83 -10.88
CA SER A 175 -1.60 8.60 -11.78
C SER A 175 -2.92 8.29 -11.05
N ASN A 176 -2.87 8.12 -9.73
CA ASN A 176 -4.03 7.93 -8.84
C ASN A 176 -4.24 9.12 -7.88
N ASP A 177 -3.80 10.32 -8.30
CA ASP A 177 -4.00 11.60 -7.60
C ASP A 177 -3.25 11.73 -6.28
N PHE A 178 -2.21 10.92 -6.06
CA PHE A 178 -1.31 11.12 -4.92
C PHE A 178 -0.23 12.14 -5.24
N HIS A 179 0.20 12.86 -4.20
CA HIS A 179 1.24 13.87 -4.30
C HIS A 179 2.38 13.58 -3.35
N VAL A 180 3.62 13.73 -3.84
CA VAL A 180 4.79 13.61 -2.97
C VAL A 180 4.85 14.83 -2.05
N ARG A 181 4.78 14.60 -0.75
CA ARG A 181 4.88 15.65 0.28
C ARG A 181 6.33 15.93 0.62
N LYS A 182 7.13 14.89 0.77
CA LYS A 182 8.56 15.01 1.11
C LYS A 182 9.31 13.71 0.77
N VAL A 183 10.62 13.81 0.77
CA VAL A 183 11.54 12.65 0.79
C VAL A 183 11.86 12.36 2.24
N MET A 184 11.63 11.14 2.67
CA MET A 184 12.02 10.67 4.01
C MET A 184 13.46 10.13 3.98
N ARG A 185 14.16 10.24 5.10
CA ARG A 185 15.54 9.76 5.29
C ARG A 185 15.56 8.39 5.92
#